data_bbc91df0e4e6070ce86992229658cbb8
#
_entry.id   bbc91df0e4e6070ce86992229658cbb8
#
_cell.length_a   1.000
_cell.length_b   1.000
_cell.length_c   1.000
_cell.angle_alpha   90.00
_cell.angle_beta   90.00
_cell.angle_gamma   90.00
#
_symmetry.space_group_name_H-M   'P 1'
#
loop_
_entity.id
_entity.type
_entity.pdbx_description
1 polymer ?
#
loop_
_entity_poly.entity_id
_entity_poly.type
_entity_poly.pdbx_seq_one_letter_code
_entity_poly.pdbx_strand_id
1 'polypeptide(L)'
;IKPAEIRSDAVDLSMLEALVGELSSPDERRVLYAVEILESLDKKTLVTPLLLLHDSPAVRLRALSVIDGAPPETASRWLPSVKRLLTDPDPEVRAAAVGALANIQAVDVVELVRPSLTDSNPRIAMTAAMVLAGRGTPEDVAAAERVLEELRTDVRDSTVEVRKELAGLLRHIPDARFRRLLIPLLTDSSLEVAQEALRSVRQLGASDFIFVPALISLLRHPRLKQSARDLLVGYGEAALDALGHFLLDQGEDPAVRRHIPSTIARIPCQRAADLLLQALAEPDGRLRFKVIAGLESIKRRQPGLSFRREPLEARVISECETSARYATLRRNCFGDRMPDRGRLLARALGEKEARSIDRIYRLLGLIFPWRDIFAARWSIKRGGLDRARALEYLDNLLPGALRKRILPVLESSQSGTATLSGKSASLAGEAVQADSLRQLIRDPDPAISAAAIHFVWETKQRQYQSDLEALLASRNGGDWWVFEAASWT
;
A
#
# COMPACT_ATOMS: atom_id res chain seq x y z
N ILE A 1 31.88 -23.64 16.09
CA ILE A 1 32.70 -23.53 14.86
C ILE A 1 31.69 -23.58 13.72
N LYS A 2 31.55 -22.50 12.94
CA LYS A 2 30.64 -22.48 11.78
C LYS A 2 31.23 -23.31 10.65
N PRO A 3 30.44 -24.15 9.91
CA PRO A 3 30.92 -25.04 8.85
C PRO A 3 31.49 -24.33 7.60
N ALA A 4 31.55 -23.02 7.56
CA ALA A 4 31.89 -22.24 6.36
C ALA A 4 33.38 -22.13 6.04
N GLU A 5 34.30 -22.70 6.85
CA GLU A 5 35.74 -22.47 6.69
C GLU A 5 36.55 -23.70 6.28
N ILE A 6 35.92 -24.85 5.96
CA ILE A 6 36.67 -26.05 5.49
C ILE A 6 36.56 -26.11 3.96
N ARG A 7 37.27 -25.24 3.25
CA ARG A 7 37.67 -25.46 1.84
C ARG A 7 39.11 -25.89 1.80
N SER A 8 39.33 -27.20 1.83
CA SER A 8 40.60 -27.81 1.50
C SER A 8 40.35 -28.89 0.43
N ASP A 9 41.05 -28.85 -0.67
CA ASP A 9 40.93 -29.75 -1.84
C ASP A 9 41.35 -31.20 -1.61
N ALA A 10 41.60 -31.59 -0.37
CA ALA A 10 41.88 -32.96 0.04
C ALA A 10 40.92 -33.35 1.18
N VAL A 11 39.67 -33.67 0.83
CA VAL A 11 38.81 -34.40 1.76
C VAL A 11 39.47 -35.76 2.00
N ASP A 12 39.95 -35.98 3.21
CA ASP A 12 40.60 -37.23 3.57
C ASP A 12 39.58 -38.36 3.38
N LEU A 13 39.96 -39.38 2.60
CA LEU A 13 39.11 -40.53 2.30
C LEU A 13 38.63 -41.20 3.58
N SER A 14 39.47 -41.23 4.61
CA SER A 14 39.16 -41.75 5.94
C SER A 14 38.03 -40.96 6.63
N MET A 15 37.95 -39.66 6.41
CA MET A 15 36.87 -38.82 6.94
C MET A 15 35.51 -39.15 6.26
N LEU A 16 35.51 -39.35 4.95
CA LEU A 16 34.30 -39.72 4.22
C LEU A 16 33.82 -41.14 4.63
N GLU A 17 34.73 -42.08 4.81
CA GLU A 17 34.40 -43.42 5.29
C GLU A 17 33.82 -43.37 6.71
N ALA A 18 34.37 -42.56 7.60
CA ALA A 18 33.84 -42.36 8.93
C ALA A 18 32.41 -41.75 8.89
N LEU A 19 32.20 -40.73 8.07
CA LEU A 19 30.89 -40.11 7.92
C LEU A 19 29.84 -41.08 7.35
N VAL A 20 30.20 -41.88 6.36
CA VAL A 20 29.33 -42.92 5.80
C VAL A 20 29.02 -43.99 6.86
N GLY A 21 30.01 -44.37 7.70
CA GLY A 21 29.78 -45.24 8.84
C GLY A 21 28.77 -44.69 9.86
N GLU A 22 28.81 -43.37 10.12
CA GLU A 22 27.87 -42.69 11.01
C GLU A 22 26.41 -42.69 10.49
N LEU A 23 26.21 -42.79 9.17
CA LEU A 23 24.85 -42.91 8.60
C LEU A 23 24.11 -44.20 9.04
N SER A 24 24.86 -45.21 9.53
CA SER A 24 24.29 -46.47 10.04
C SER A 24 24.10 -46.45 11.57
N SER A 25 24.37 -45.32 12.22
CA SER A 25 24.24 -45.18 13.68
C SER A 25 22.76 -45.19 14.09
N PRO A 26 22.41 -45.84 15.20
CA PRO A 26 21.07 -45.72 15.79
C PRO A 26 20.84 -44.37 16.47
N ASP A 27 21.88 -43.58 16.70
CA ASP A 27 21.79 -42.23 17.29
C ASP A 27 21.44 -41.20 16.22
N GLU A 28 20.22 -40.66 16.33
CA GLU A 28 19.68 -39.62 15.45
C GLU A 28 20.66 -38.45 15.23
N ARG A 29 21.28 -37.94 16.31
CA ARG A 29 22.17 -36.77 16.24
C ARG A 29 23.40 -37.01 15.41
N ARG A 30 23.95 -38.20 15.51
CA ARG A 30 25.14 -38.61 14.75
C ARG A 30 24.80 -38.73 13.26
N VAL A 31 23.64 -39.32 12.93
CA VAL A 31 23.17 -39.43 11.55
C VAL A 31 22.90 -38.07 10.94
N LEU A 32 22.15 -37.20 11.64
CA LEU A 32 21.84 -35.85 11.15
C LEU A 32 23.10 -35.01 10.93
N TYR A 33 24.08 -35.09 11.86
CA TYR A 33 25.36 -34.43 11.70
C TYR A 33 26.16 -34.95 10.50
N ALA A 34 26.20 -36.26 10.30
CA ALA A 34 26.89 -36.87 9.15
C ALA A 34 26.25 -36.40 7.82
N VAL A 35 24.93 -36.37 7.72
CA VAL A 35 24.20 -35.86 6.53
C VAL A 35 24.55 -34.40 6.27
N GLU A 36 24.55 -33.54 7.32
CA GLU A 36 24.86 -32.11 7.18
C GLU A 36 26.30 -31.89 6.67
N ILE A 37 27.26 -32.63 7.19
CA ILE A 37 28.65 -32.53 6.72
C ILE A 37 28.81 -33.04 5.29
N LEU A 38 28.19 -34.17 4.93
CA LEU A 38 28.22 -34.69 3.56
C LEU A 38 27.59 -33.67 2.56
N GLU A 39 26.53 -33.00 2.94
CA GLU A 39 25.95 -31.91 2.13
C GLU A 39 26.91 -30.73 1.99
N SER A 40 27.52 -30.27 3.09
CA SER A 40 28.48 -29.16 3.08
C SER A 40 29.70 -29.42 2.20
N LEU A 41 30.06 -30.68 2.04
CA LEU A 41 31.16 -31.17 1.20
C LEU A 41 30.70 -31.45 -0.25
N ASP A 42 29.46 -31.16 -0.60
CA ASP A 42 28.86 -31.52 -1.90
C ASP A 42 28.90 -33.03 -2.25
N LYS A 43 28.81 -33.87 -1.21
CA LYS A 43 28.84 -35.34 -1.30
C LYS A 43 27.46 -35.96 -1.03
N LYS A 44 26.36 -35.28 -1.42
CA LYS A 44 24.98 -35.78 -1.26
C LYS A 44 24.74 -37.18 -1.82
N THR A 45 25.50 -37.58 -2.85
CA THR A 45 25.38 -38.88 -3.48
C THR A 45 25.78 -40.06 -2.57
N LEU A 46 26.49 -39.80 -1.47
CA LEU A 46 26.84 -40.79 -0.46
C LEU A 46 25.71 -41.06 0.54
N VAL A 47 24.72 -40.19 0.60
CA VAL A 47 23.52 -40.41 1.41
C VAL A 47 22.68 -41.49 0.73
N THR A 48 22.29 -42.52 1.48
CA THR A 48 21.62 -43.69 0.93
C THR A 48 20.11 -43.70 1.19
N PRO A 49 19.28 -44.34 0.32
CA PRO A 49 17.85 -44.52 0.56
C PRO A 49 17.52 -45.32 1.84
N LEU A 50 18.50 -46.02 2.42
CA LEU A 50 18.32 -46.79 3.67
C LEU A 50 17.96 -45.87 4.85
N LEU A 51 18.36 -44.59 4.85
CA LEU A 51 17.98 -43.64 5.87
C LEU A 51 16.47 -43.38 5.93
N LEU A 52 15.73 -43.65 4.85
CA LEU A 52 14.25 -43.59 4.83
C LEU A 52 13.59 -44.70 5.68
N LEU A 53 14.37 -45.69 6.15
CA LEU A 53 13.92 -46.78 7.04
C LEU A 53 14.31 -46.53 8.50
N HIS A 54 14.96 -45.41 8.79
CA HIS A 54 15.43 -45.11 10.14
C HIS A 54 14.23 -44.89 11.09
N ASP A 55 14.33 -45.31 12.36
CA ASP A 55 13.26 -45.19 13.35
C ASP A 55 12.86 -43.73 13.65
N SER A 56 13.83 -42.82 13.65
CA SER A 56 13.58 -41.39 13.87
C SER A 56 12.92 -40.73 12.67
N PRO A 57 11.76 -40.07 12.85
CA PRO A 57 11.14 -39.23 11.82
C PRO A 57 12.04 -38.09 11.33
N ALA A 58 12.85 -37.47 12.22
CA ALA A 58 13.77 -36.41 11.86
C ALA A 58 14.82 -36.84 10.85
N VAL A 59 15.34 -38.06 11.00
CA VAL A 59 16.30 -38.65 10.03
C VAL A 59 15.59 -38.92 8.70
N ARG A 60 14.39 -39.51 8.71
CA ARG A 60 13.62 -39.73 7.48
C ARG A 60 13.31 -38.42 6.73
N LEU A 61 12.89 -37.36 7.47
CA LEU A 61 12.69 -36.04 6.91
C LEU A 61 13.95 -35.47 6.29
N ARG A 62 15.07 -35.59 7.00
CA ARG A 62 16.35 -35.09 6.49
C ARG A 62 16.80 -35.86 5.23
N ALA A 63 16.60 -37.15 5.20
CA ALA A 63 16.92 -37.99 4.03
C ALA A 63 16.03 -37.59 2.82
N LEU A 64 14.72 -37.31 3.03
CA LEU A 64 13.83 -36.81 1.97
C LEU A 64 14.30 -35.48 1.40
N SER A 65 14.81 -34.57 2.25
CA SER A 65 15.31 -33.25 1.79
C SER A 65 16.57 -33.36 0.91
N VAL A 66 17.32 -34.45 1.01
CA VAL A 66 18.51 -34.69 0.13
C VAL A 66 18.09 -34.98 -1.31
N ILE A 67 16.86 -35.49 -1.53
CA ILE A 67 16.31 -35.73 -2.88
C ILE A 67 16.07 -34.42 -3.61
N ASP A 68 15.80 -33.33 -2.86
CA ASP A 68 15.64 -31.97 -3.43
C ASP A 68 16.97 -31.51 -4.04
N GLY A 69 17.00 -31.39 -5.37
CA GLY A 69 18.22 -31.03 -6.11
C GLY A 69 19.15 -32.19 -6.43
N ALA A 70 18.75 -33.42 -6.15
CA ALA A 70 19.51 -34.60 -6.62
C ALA A 70 19.31 -34.81 -8.15
N PRO A 71 20.32 -35.34 -8.87
CA PRO A 71 20.17 -35.72 -10.27
C PRO A 71 18.99 -36.69 -10.47
N PRO A 72 18.22 -36.57 -11.58
CA PRO A 72 17.02 -37.40 -11.82
C PRO A 72 17.26 -38.90 -11.70
N GLU A 73 18.43 -39.37 -12.11
CA GLU A 73 18.81 -40.80 -12.01
C GLU A 73 18.95 -41.24 -10.55
N THR A 74 19.53 -40.40 -9.72
CA THR A 74 19.66 -40.66 -8.28
C THR A 74 18.30 -40.61 -7.61
N ALA A 75 17.50 -39.61 -7.88
CA ALA A 75 16.16 -39.46 -7.34
C ALA A 75 15.27 -40.67 -7.71
N SER A 76 15.35 -41.17 -8.94
CA SER A 76 14.57 -42.34 -9.39
C SER A 76 14.91 -43.62 -8.63
N ARG A 77 16.13 -43.79 -8.15
CA ARG A 77 16.53 -44.96 -7.32
C ARG A 77 15.86 -44.94 -5.94
N TRP A 78 15.46 -43.77 -5.46
CA TRP A 78 14.80 -43.60 -4.16
C TRP A 78 13.30 -43.90 -4.20
N LEU A 79 12.69 -43.93 -5.40
CA LEU A 79 11.25 -44.09 -5.59
C LEU A 79 10.62 -45.25 -4.78
N PRO A 80 11.19 -46.51 -4.74
CA PRO A 80 10.58 -47.57 -3.97
C PRO A 80 10.52 -47.29 -2.46
N SER A 81 11.54 -46.61 -1.92
CA SER A 81 11.60 -46.25 -0.50
C SER A 81 10.67 -45.05 -0.19
N VAL A 82 10.59 -44.04 -1.08
CA VAL A 82 9.69 -42.92 -0.93
C VAL A 82 8.22 -43.35 -0.99
N LYS A 83 7.86 -44.30 -1.86
CA LYS A 83 6.52 -44.91 -1.91
C LYS A 83 6.05 -45.46 -0.56
N ARG A 84 6.92 -46.07 0.22
CA ARG A 84 6.59 -46.61 1.55
C ARG A 84 6.24 -45.47 2.54
N LEU A 85 6.92 -44.33 2.42
CA LEU A 85 6.69 -43.18 3.31
C LEU A 85 5.41 -42.42 3.05
N LEU A 86 4.67 -42.70 1.98
CA LEU A 86 3.31 -42.14 1.77
C LEU A 86 2.32 -42.63 2.82
N THR A 87 2.62 -43.74 3.51
CA THR A 87 1.83 -44.28 4.62
C THR A 87 2.57 -44.21 5.97
N ASP A 88 3.59 -43.35 6.07
CA ASP A 88 4.34 -43.15 7.31
C ASP A 88 3.42 -42.71 8.46
N PRO A 89 3.60 -43.21 9.70
CA PRO A 89 2.83 -42.78 10.86
C PRO A 89 2.97 -41.29 11.13
N ASP A 90 4.12 -40.68 10.83
CA ASP A 90 4.36 -39.26 11.02
C ASP A 90 3.81 -38.43 9.82
N PRO A 91 2.92 -37.47 10.04
CA PRO A 91 2.32 -36.67 8.98
C PRO A 91 3.32 -35.77 8.26
N GLU A 92 4.35 -35.27 8.95
CA GLU A 92 5.40 -34.44 8.34
C GLU A 92 6.24 -35.27 7.36
N VAL A 93 6.54 -36.55 7.71
CA VAL A 93 7.24 -37.48 6.82
C VAL A 93 6.37 -37.79 5.59
N ARG A 94 5.05 -37.99 5.77
CA ARG A 94 4.16 -38.22 4.62
C ARG A 94 4.14 -36.99 3.68
N ALA A 95 4.01 -35.77 4.24
CA ALA A 95 4.03 -34.54 3.45
C ALA A 95 5.34 -34.39 2.67
N ALA A 96 6.48 -34.62 3.33
CA ALA A 96 7.80 -34.59 2.69
C ALA A 96 7.97 -35.68 1.61
N ALA A 97 7.40 -36.87 1.82
CA ALA A 97 7.42 -37.92 0.82
C ALA A 97 6.63 -37.54 -0.44
N VAL A 98 5.44 -36.94 -0.29
CA VAL A 98 4.67 -36.40 -1.42
C VAL A 98 5.46 -35.31 -2.14
N GLY A 99 6.12 -34.41 -1.40
CA GLY A 99 6.97 -33.36 -1.97
C GLY A 99 8.16 -33.92 -2.74
N ALA A 100 8.85 -34.94 -2.19
CA ALA A 100 9.96 -35.59 -2.84
C ALA A 100 9.57 -36.25 -4.18
N LEU A 101 8.34 -36.77 -4.30
CA LEU A 101 7.82 -37.31 -5.56
C LEU A 101 7.74 -36.24 -6.66
N ALA A 102 7.56 -34.97 -6.32
CA ALA A 102 7.57 -33.88 -7.28
C ALA A 102 8.88 -33.78 -8.06
N ASN A 103 10.00 -34.14 -7.44
CA ASN A 103 11.34 -34.06 -8.02
C ASN A 103 11.75 -35.37 -8.74
N ILE A 104 10.97 -36.44 -8.54
CA ILE A 104 11.22 -37.74 -9.18
C ILE A 104 10.50 -37.75 -10.54
N GLN A 105 11.28 -37.96 -11.62
CA GLN A 105 10.76 -38.06 -12.99
C GLN A 105 10.31 -39.51 -13.29
N ALA A 106 9.25 -39.97 -12.62
CA ALA A 106 8.65 -41.26 -12.90
C ALA A 106 7.22 -41.07 -13.48
N VAL A 107 6.80 -41.98 -14.34
CA VAL A 107 5.52 -41.91 -15.07
C VAL A 107 4.33 -42.07 -14.13
N ASP A 108 4.47 -42.86 -13.08
CA ASP A 108 3.42 -43.23 -12.14
C ASP A 108 3.28 -42.27 -10.92
N VAL A 109 4.05 -41.15 -10.87
CA VAL A 109 4.01 -40.20 -9.76
C VAL A 109 2.62 -39.58 -9.55
N VAL A 110 1.92 -39.23 -10.63
CA VAL A 110 0.57 -38.65 -10.59
C VAL A 110 -0.41 -39.64 -9.90
N GLU A 111 -0.38 -40.89 -10.29
CA GLU A 111 -1.27 -41.91 -9.69
C GLU A 111 -0.95 -42.19 -8.23
N LEU A 112 0.32 -42.13 -7.85
CA LEU A 112 0.76 -42.31 -6.47
C LEU A 112 0.34 -41.15 -5.54
N VAL A 113 0.32 -39.93 -6.06
CA VAL A 113 0.02 -38.71 -5.27
C VAL A 113 -1.46 -38.45 -5.19
N ARG A 114 -2.28 -38.89 -6.19
CA ARG A 114 -3.73 -38.62 -6.27
C ARG A 114 -4.50 -38.97 -4.97
N PRO A 115 -4.27 -40.09 -4.28
CA PRO A 115 -4.96 -40.40 -3.02
C PRO A 115 -4.67 -39.36 -1.91
N SER A 116 -3.50 -38.74 -1.93
CA SER A 116 -3.08 -37.77 -0.91
C SER A 116 -3.84 -36.43 -0.98
N LEU A 117 -4.61 -36.17 -2.05
CA LEU A 117 -5.51 -35.00 -2.12
C LEU A 117 -6.59 -34.98 -1.04
N THR A 118 -7.00 -36.18 -0.57
CA THR A 118 -8.05 -36.33 0.44
C THR A 118 -7.50 -36.67 1.82
N ASP A 119 -6.20 -36.48 2.04
CA ASP A 119 -5.60 -36.68 3.37
C ASP A 119 -6.18 -35.66 4.37
N SER A 120 -6.42 -36.10 5.59
CA SER A 120 -6.93 -35.26 6.67
C SER A 120 -5.93 -34.18 7.12
N ASN A 121 -4.66 -34.32 6.77
CA ASN A 121 -3.65 -33.30 7.04
C ASN A 121 -3.60 -32.26 5.88
N PRO A 122 -3.94 -30.98 6.13
CA PRO A 122 -3.94 -29.94 5.11
C PRO A 122 -2.61 -29.80 4.35
N ARG A 123 -1.47 -30.02 5.00
CA ARG A 123 -0.14 -29.95 4.36
C ARG A 123 0.06 -31.02 3.32
N ILE A 124 -0.40 -32.26 3.61
CA ILE A 124 -0.31 -33.37 2.65
C ILE A 124 -1.19 -33.07 1.45
N ALA A 125 -2.43 -32.64 1.68
CA ALA A 125 -3.36 -32.27 0.61
C ALA A 125 -2.83 -31.10 -0.25
N MET A 126 -2.25 -30.06 0.36
CA MET A 126 -1.60 -28.95 -0.36
C MET A 126 -0.43 -29.41 -1.22
N THR A 127 0.45 -30.24 -0.66
CA THR A 127 1.62 -30.74 -1.38
C THR A 127 1.22 -31.65 -2.54
N ALA A 128 0.20 -32.50 -2.33
CA ALA A 128 -0.37 -33.32 -3.39
C ALA A 128 -0.98 -32.46 -4.51
N ALA A 129 -1.76 -31.43 -4.13
CA ALA A 129 -2.35 -30.49 -5.08
C ALA A 129 -1.29 -29.78 -5.91
N MET A 130 -0.16 -29.37 -5.32
CA MET A 130 0.96 -28.76 -6.05
C MET A 130 1.55 -29.71 -7.11
N VAL A 131 1.78 -30.97 -6.76
CA VAL A 131 2.32 -31.96 -7.70
C VAL A 131 1.36 -32.21 -8.86
N LEU A 132 0.07 -32.38 -8.55
CA LEU A 132 -0.97 -32.63 -9.55
C LEU A 132 -1.23 -31.40 -10.43
N ALA A 133 -1.15 -30.20 -9.88
CA ALA A 133 -1.26 -28.96 -10.65
C ALA A 133 -0.13 -28.81 -11.69
N GLY A 134 1.06 -29.36 -11.41
CA GLY A 134 2.21 -29.29 -12.31
C GLY A 134 2.32 -30.43 -13.33
N ARG A 135 1.74 -31.59 -13.03
CA ARG A 135 1.98 -32.84 -13.79
C ARG A 135 0.71 -33.65 -14.10
N GLY A 136 -0.41 -33.33 -13.47
CA GLY A 136 -1.66 -34.09 -13.57
C GLY A 136 -2.38 -33.91 -14.90
N THR A 137 -3.40 -34.76 -15.10
CA THR A 137 -4.40 -34.58 -16.17
C THR A 137 -5.24 -33.31 -15.91
N PRO A 138 -6.01 -32.81 -16.90
CA PRO A 138 -6.92 -31.69 -16.66
C PRO A 138 -7.89 -31.90 -15.49
N GLU A 139 -8.33 -33.18 -15.26
CA GLU A 139 -9.18 -33.54 -14.13
C GLU A 139 -8.42 -33.44 -12.80
N ASP A 140 -7.15 -33.88 -12.76
CA ASP A 140 -6.29 -33.77 -11.57
C ASP A 140 -6.03 -32.30 -11.21
N VAL A 141 -5.78 -31.46 -12.22
CA VAL A 141 -5.58 -30.02 -12.02
C VAL A 141 -6.85 -29.37 -11.47
N ALA A 142 -8.03 -29.72 -11.99
CA ALA A 142 -9.29 -29.22 -11.48
C ALA A 142 -9.59 -29.72 -10.06
N ALA A 143 -9.20 -30.95 -9.72
CA ALA A 143 -9.31 -31.48 -8.36
C ALA A 143 -8.35 -30.75 -7.40
N ALA A 144 -7.11 -30.53 -7.80
CA ALA A 144 -6.13 -29.77 -7.03
C ALA A 144 -6.62 -28.33 -6.75
N GLU A 145 -7.20 -27.64 -7.75
CA GLU A 145 -7.75 -26.30 -7.57
C GLU A 145 -8.87 -26.26 -6.54
N ARG A 146 -9.81 -27.23 -6.58
CA ARG A 146 -10.89 -27.33 -5.60
C ARG A 146 -10.36 -27.52 -4.17
N VAL A 147 -9.40 -28.43 -3.99
CA VAL A 147 -8.82 -28.70 -2.67
C VAL A 147 -8.12 -27.47 -2.11
N LEU A 148 -7.34 -26.74 -2.92
CA LEU A 148 -6.67 -25.51 -2.47
C LEU A 148 -7.69 -24.39 -2.14
N GLU A 149 -8.79 -24.29 -2.87
CA GLU A 149 -9.87 -23.35 -2.58
C GLU A 149 -10.60 -23.72 -1.28
N GLU A 150 -10.89 -25.00 -1.05
CA GLU A 150 -11.49 -25.51 0.18
C GLU A 150 -10.59 -25.22 1.38
N LEU A 151 -9.30 -25.51 1.30
CA LEU A 151 -8.32 -25.24 2.36
C LEU A 151 -8.18 -23.74 2.67
N ARG A 152 -8.45 -22.88 1.70
CA ARG A 152 -8.50 -21.43 1.92
C ARG A 152 -9.75 -20.99 2.68
N THR A 153 -10.91 -21.62 2.42
CA THR A 153 -12.23 -21.16 2.86
C THR A 153 -12.81 -21.92 4.04
N ASP A 154 -12.41 -23.17 4.26
CA ASP A 154 -12.96 -23.98 5.34
C ASP A 154 -12.60 -23.40 6.71
N VAL A 155 -13.64 -23.09 7.50
CA VAL A 155 -13.50 -22.47 8.83
C VAL A 155 -12.83 -23.41 9.84
N ARG A 156 -12.88 -24.73 9.63
CA ARG A 156 -12.34 -25.74 10.56
C ARG A 156 -10.85 -26.00 10.31
N ASP A 157 -10.46 -26.15 9.06
CA ASP A 157 -9.13 -26.57 8.66
C ASP A 157 -8.25 -25.40 8.16
N SER A 158 -8.87 -24.25 7.82
CA SER A 158 -8.18 -23.04 7.36
C SER A 158 -7.63 -22.21 8.52
N THR A 159 -6.65 -22.75 9.24
CA THR A 159 -5.90 -21.97 10.24
C THR A 159 -5.03 -20.89 9.59
N VAL A 160 -4.51 -19.94 10.38
CA VAL A 160 -3.58 -18.92 9.89
C VAL A 160 -2.34 -19.55 9.27
N GLU A 161 -1.85 -20.62 9.90
CA GLU A 161 -0.68 -21.36 9.44
C GLU A 161 -0.93 -22.02 8.09
N VAL A 162 -2.08 -22.69 7.92
CA VAL A 162 -2.48 -23.34 6.67
C VAL A 162 -2.60 -22.31 5.53
N ARG A 163 -3.29 -21.18 5.77
CA ARG A 163 -3.44 -20.13 4.76
C ARG A 163 -2.10 -19.46 4.41
N LYS A 164 -1.22 -19.28 5.38
CA LYS A 164 0.14 -18.75 5.16
C LYS A 164 0.98 -19.70 4.32
N GLU A 165 0.93 -20.99 4.62
CA GLU A 165 1.62 -22.03 3.88
C GLU A 165 1.07 -22.15 2.45
N LEU A 166 -0.26 -22.11 2.29
CA LEU A 166 -0.92 -22.03 0.98
C LEU A 166 -0.45 -20.81 0.17
N ALA A 167 -0.40 -19.63 0.79
CA ALA A 167 0.10 -18.43 0.14
C ALA A 167 1.54 -18.61 -0.36
N GLY A 168 2.39 -19.29 0.42
CA GLY A 168 3.76 -19.61 0.05
C GLY A 168 3.87 -20.64 -1.07
N LEU A 169 3.02 -21.65 -1.06
CA LEU A 169 3.04 -22.76 -2.02
C LEU A 169 2.57 -22.30 -3.42
N LEU A 170 1.58 -21.43 -3.51
CA LEU A 170 1.00 -20.99 -4.79
C LEU A 170 2.01 -20.37 -5.77
N ARG A 171 3.11 -19.81 -5.29
CA ARG A 171 4.18 -19.29 -6.16
C ARG A 171 4.95 -20.37 -6.94
N HIS A 172 4.92 -21.61 -6.46
CA HIS A 172 5.62 -22.73 -7.07
C HIS A 172 4.77 -23.48 -8.11
N ILE A 173 3.46 -23.19 -8.17
CA ILE A 173 2.56 -23.78 -9.16
C ILE A 173 2.69 -23.00 -10.48
N PRO A 174 3.14 -23.65 -11.58
CA PRO A 174 3.37 -22.96 -12.85
C PRO A 174 2.08 -22.53 -13.55
N ASP A 175 0.97 -23.22 -13.32
CA ASP A 175 -0.33 -22.93 -13.97
C ASP A 175 -0.92 -21.61 -13.45
N ALA A 176 -1.15 -20.68 -14.39
CA ALA A 176 -1.66 -19.34 -14.09
C ALA A 176 -3.05 -19.35 -13.44
N ARG A 177 -3.85 -20.40 -13.59
CA ARG A 177 -5.18 -20.52 -12.96
C ARG A 177 -5.11 -20.43 -11.44
N PHE A 178 -4.07 -20.97 -10.82
CA PHE A 178 -3.92 -20.97 -9.36
C PHE A 178 -3.53 -19.62 -8.79
N ARG A 179 -3.01 -18.69 -9.62
CA ARG A 179 -2.60 -17.35 -9.17
C ARG A 179 -3.76 -16.55 -8.59
N ARG A 180 -4.99 -16.78 -9.08
CA ARG A 180 -6.20 -16.12 -8.56
C ARG A 180 -6.45 -16.42 -7.08
N LEU A 181 -5.99 -17.58 -6.58
CA LEU A 181 -6.12 -17.95 -5.17
C LEU A 181 -5.30 -17.04 -4.24
N LEU A 182 -4.26 -16.35 -4.76
CA LEU A 182 -3.50 -15.36 -3.99
C LEU A 182 -4.28 -14.06 -3.75
N ILE A 183 -5.28 -13.72 -4.59
CA ILE A 183 -6.01 -12.45 -4.49
C ILE A 183 -6.70 -12.30 -3.12
N PRO A 184 -7.53 -13.24 -2.65
CA PRO A 184 -8.13 -13.14 -1.33
C PRO A 184 -7.10 -13.23 -0.18
N LEU A 185 -6.00 -13.96 -0.37
CA LEU A 185 -4.93 -14.05 0.64
C LEU A 185 -4.14 -12.74 0.79
N LEU A 186 -4.07 -11.91 -0.25
CA LEU A 186 -3.51 -10.54 -0.15
C LEU A 186 -4.28 -9.66 0.83
N THR A 187 -5.58 -9.88 0.96
CA THR A 187 -6.48 -9.11 1.83
C THR A 187 -6.94 -9.90 3.07
N ASP A 188 -6.23 -10.98 3.40
CA ASP A 188 -6.52 -11.80 4.58
C ASP A 188 -6.48 -10.97 5.87
N SER A 189 -7.32 -11.32 6.82
CA SER A 189 -7.39 -10.70 8.14
C SER A 189 -6.09 -10.86 8.95
N SER A 190 -5.35 -11.95 8.70
CA SER A 190 -4.02 -12.17 9.29
C SER A 190 -2.94 -11.44 8.48
N LEU A 191 -2.21 -10.58 9.18
CA LEU A 191 -1.07 -9.86 8.60
C LEU A 191 0.00 -10.81 8.03
N GLU A 192 0.24 -11.94 8.69
CA GLU A 192 1.26 -12.92 8.27
C GLU A 192 0.88 -13.57 6.95
N VAL A 193 -0.39 -13.93 6.77
CA VAL A 193 -0.91 -14.49 5.51
C VAL A 193 -0.77 -13.48 4.38
N ALA A 194 -1.23 -12.25 4.60
CA ALA A 194 -1.14 -11.18 3.60
C ALA A 194 0.31 -10.83 3.23
N GLN A 195 1.24 -10.87 4.19
CA GLN A 195 2.67 -10.68 3.92
C GLN A 195 3.25 -11.81 3.07
N GLU A 196 2.88 -13.06 3.36
CA GLU A 196 3.37 -14.20 2.57
C GLU A 196 2.78 -14.17 1.16
N ALA A 197 1.49 -13.84 1.01
CA ALA A 197 0.88 -13.64 -0.31
C ALA A 197 1.60 -12.53 -1.11
N LEU A 198 1.95 -11.40 -0.48
CA LEU A 198 2.75 -10.35 -1.14
C LEU A 198 4.14 -10.82 -1.56
N ARG A 199 4.81 -11.67 -0.75
CA ARG A 199 6.10 -12.27 -1.13
C ARG A 199 5.94 -13.17 -2.35
N SER A 200 4.88 -13.96 -2.38
CA SER A 200 4.58 -14.87 -3.51
C SER A 200 4.30 -14.09 -4.79
N VAL A 201 3.47 -13.04 -4.74
CA VAL A 201 3.24 -12.15 -5.88
C VAL A 201 4.54 -11.49 -6.35
N ARG A 202 5.43 -11.10 -5.44
CA ARG A 202 6.75 -10.53 -5.80
C ARG A 202 7.62 -11.52 -6.56
N GLN A 203 7.63 -12.79 -6.17
CA GLN A 203 8.42 -13.83 -6.85
C GLN A 203 7.84 -14.23 -8.20
N LEU A 204 6.51 -14.18 -8.36
CA LEU A 204 5.84 -14.37 -9.65
C LEU A 204 6.15 -13.24 -10.65
N GLY A 205 6.62 -12.10 -10.16
CA GLY A 205 6.97 -10.95 -11.00
C GLY A 205 5.78 -10.09 -11.40
N ALA A 206 6.07 -8.97 -12.06
CA ALA A 206 5.08 -7.96 -12.45
C ALA A 206 4.45 -8.23 -13.84
N SER A 207 4.21 -9.48 -14.20
CA SER A 207 3.64 -9.86 -15.49
C SER A 207 2.12 -10.09 -15.46
N ASP A 208 1.58 -10.35 -14.27
CA ASP A 208 0.18 -10.74 -14.11
C ASP A 208 -0.65 -9.63 -13.47
N PHE A 209 -1.48 -8.98 -14.29
CA PHE A 209 -2.28 -7.81 -13.87
C PHE A 209 -3.45 -8.14 -12.95
N ILE A 210 -3.79 -9.41 -12.73
CA ILE A 210 -4.91 -9.81 -11.84
C ILE A 210 -4.70 -9.31 -10.40
N PHE A 211 -3.46 -9.09 -9.99
CA PHE A 211 -3.12 -8.63 -8.63
C PHE A 211 -3.27 -7.12 -8.44
N VAL A 212 -3.25 -6.33 -9.53
CA VAL A 212 -3.20 -4.86 -9.45
C VAL A 212 -4.33 -4.26 -8.61
N PRO A 213 -5.61 -4.65 -8.76
CA PRO A 213 -6.69 -4.11 -7.94
C PRO A 213 -6.51 -4.40 -6.44
N ALA A 214 -6.13 -5.62 -6.08
CA ALA A 214 -5.88 -5.99 -4.68
C ALA A 214 -4.68 -5.23 -4.10
N LEU A 215 -3.60 -5.04 -4.89
CA LEU A 215 -2.44 -4.24 -4.47
C LEU A 215 -2.81 -2.76 -4.27
N ILE A 216 -3.69 -2.19 -5.10
CA ILE A 216 -4.19 -0.81 -4.92
C ILE A 216 -4.97 -0.70 -3.60
N SER A 217 -5.87 -1.64 -3.31
CA SER A 217 -6.64 -1.66 -2.05
C SER A 217 -5.73 -1.76 -0.82
N LEU A 218 -4.60 -2.46 -0.91
CA LEU A 218 -3.60 -2.55 0.16
C LEU A 218 -2.85 -1.24 0.43
N LEU A 219 -2.94 -0.24 -0.43
CA LEU A 219 -2.31 1.07 -0.18
C LEU A 219 -2.85 1.76 1.08
N ARG A 220 -4.08 1.46 1.51
CA ARG A 220 -4.64 1.95 2.77
C ARG A 220 -4.03 1.27 4.02
N HIS A 221 -3.45 0.08 3.86
CA HIS A 221 -3.01 -0.73 5.00
C HIS A 221 -1.66 -0.21 5.57
N PRO A 222 -1.56 0.15 6.86
CA PRO A 222 -0.38 0.83 7.42
C PRO A 222 0.94 0.06 7.23
N ARG A 223 0.90 -1.27 7.39
CA ARG A 223 2.08 -2.14 7.36
C ARG A 223 2.40 -2.71 5.97
N LEU A 224 1.39 -2.86 5.09
CA LEU A 224 1.53 -3.51 3.78
C LEU A 224 1.69 -2.52 2.62
N LYS A 225 1.26 -1.25 2.81
CA LYS A 225 1.23 -0.22 1.76
C LYS A 225 2.56 -0.02 1.03
N GLN A 226 3.69 -0.16 1.72
CA GLN A 226 4.98 0.03 1.08
C GLN A 226 5.32 -1.13 0.15
N SER A 227 5.11 -2.37 0.60
CA SER A 227 5.33 -3.57 -0.23
C SER A 227 4.38 -3.60 -1.43
N ALA A 228 3.10 -3.25 -1.24
CA ALA A 228 2.12 -3.14 -2.31
C ALA A 228 2.51 -2.05 -3.32
N ARG A 229 2.97 -0.88 -2.86
CA ARG A 229 3.46 0.19 -3.73
C ARG A 229 4.67 -0.24 -4.54
N ASP A 230 5.63 -0.92 -3.93
CA ASP A 230 6.84 -1.37 -4.63
C ASP A 230 6.48 -2.37 -5.75
N LEU A 231 5.51 -3.25 -5.51
CA LEU A 231 4.96 -4.14 -6.54
C LEU A 231 4.26 -3.36 -7.65
N LEU A 232 3.37 -2.42 -7.33
CA LEU A 232 2.68 -1.58 -8.31
C LEU A 232 3.67 -0.80 -9.19
N VAL A 233 4.73 -0.25 -8.59
CA VAL A 233 5.81 0.42 -9.33
C VAL A 233 6.56 -0.56 -10.23
N GLY A 234 6.71 -1.82 -9.81
CA GLY A 234 7.31 -2.88 -10.62
C GLY A 234 6.55 -3.18 -11.93
N TYR A 235 5.23 -2.98 -11.96
CA TYR A 235 4.44 -3.06 -13.21
C TYR A 235 4.69 -1.89 -14.19
N GLY A 236 5.36 -0.83 -13.73
CA GLY A 236 5.68 0.32 -14.58
C GLY A 236 4.45 1.04 -15.12
N GLU A 237 4.56 1.52 -16.36
CA GLU A 237 3.48 2.29 -17.01
C GLU A 237 2.19 1.50 -17.20
N ALA A 238 2.27 0.18 -17.26
CA ALA A 238 1.10 -0.67 -17.43
C ALA A 238 0.12 -0.59 -16.25
N ALA A 239 0.61 -0.29 -15.02
CA ALA A 239 -0.27 -0.09 -13.86
C ALA A 239 -0.98 1.27 -13.86
N LEU A 240 -0.57 2.23 -14.71
CA LEU A 240 -1.10 3.60 -14.65
C LEU A 240 -2.59 3.69 -14.97
N ASP A 241 -3.12 2.84 -15.85
CA ASP A 241 -4.55 2.85 -16.18
C ASP A 241 -5.40 2.48 -14.96
N ALA A 242 -5.04 1.40 -14.29
CA ALA A 242 -5.72 0.99 -13.07
C ALA A 242 -5.57 2.05 -11.97
N LEU A 243 -4.35 2.54 -11.73
CA LEU A 243 -4.09 3.60 -10.75
C LEU A 243 -4.88 4.87 -11.07
N GLY A 244 -4.97 5.26 -12.34
CA GLY A 244 -5.76 6.41 -12.80
C GLY A 244 -7.24 6.22 -12.56
N HIS A 245 -7.79 5.04 -12.91
CA HIS A 245 -9.19 4.70 -12.67
C HIS A 245 -9.54 4.83 -11.17
N PHE A 246 -8.81 4.15 -10.30
CA PHE A 246 -9.04 4.22 -8.85
C PHE A 246 -8.82 5.63 -8.27
N LEU A 247 -7.90 6.42 -8.82
CA LEU A 247 -7.67 7.79 -8.39
C LEU A 247 -8.87 8.70 -8.68
N LEU A 248 -9.47 8.56 -9.87
CA LEU A 248 -10.53 9.43 -10.37
C LEU A 248 -11.93 8.97 -9.96
N ASP A 249 -12.09 7.70 -9.56
CA ASP A 249 -13.37 7.19 -9.06
C ASP A 249 -13.70 7.79 -7.69
N GLN A 250 -14.76 8.58 -7.63
CA GLN A 250 -15.25 9.21 -6.40
C GLN A 250 -15.90 8.21 -5.44
N GLY A 251 -16.32 7.04 -5.93
CA GLY A 251 -16.87 5.96 -5.10
C GLY A 251 -15.81 5.15 -4.37
N GLU A 252 -14.52 5.28 -4.75
CA GLU A 252 -13.43 4.54 -4.11
C GLU A 252 -13.09 5.11 -2.73
N ASP A 253 -12.60 4.23 -1.83
CA ASP A 253 -12.19 4.60 -0.47
C ASP A 253 -11.19 5.78 -0.49
N PRO A 254 -11.53 6.92 0.15
CA PRO A 254 -10.62 8.07 0.23
C PRO A 254 -9.26 7.73 0.83
N ALA A 255 -9.16 6.72 1.70
CA ALA A 255 -7.89 6.27 2.26
C ALA A 255 -7.00 5.63 1.19
N VAL A 256 -7.57 4.88 0.25
CA VAL A 256 -6.85 4.31 -0.91
C VAL A 256 -6.45 5.44 -1.86
N ARG A 257 -7.41 6.28 -2.29
CA ARG A 257 -7.20 7.37 -3.24
C ARG A 257 -6.04 8.29 -2.85
N ARG A 258 -5.91 8.62 -1.55
CA ARG A 258 -4.84 9.50 -1.02
C ARG A 258 -3.42 8.93 -1.14
N HIS A 259 -3.28 7.63 -1.33
CA HIS A 259 -1.98 6.98 -1.49
C HIS A 259 -1.57 6.79 -2.96
N ILE A 260 -2.52 6.83 -3.89
CA ILE A 260 -2.28 6.62 -5.33
C ILE A 260 -1.35 7.68 -5.93
N PRO A 261 -1.49 9.00 -5.69
CA PRO A 261 -0.62 10.01 -6.31
C PRO A 261 0.87 9.79 -6.01
N SER A 262 1.19 9.37 -4.77
CA SER A 262 2.57 9.07 -4.40
C SER A 262 3.11 7.76 -5.03
N THR A 263 2.22 6.86 -5.44
CA THR A 263 2.57 5.63 -6.17
C THR A 263 2.83 5.96 -7.64
N ILE A 264 1.92 6.70 -8.30
CA ILE A 264 2.09 7.19 -9.68
C ILE A 264 3.39 8.00 -9.82
N ALA A 265 3.69 8.86 -8.85
CA ALA A 265 4.91 9.69 -8.87
C ALA A 265 6.22 8.89 -8.82
N ARG A 266 6.19 7.61 -8.52
CA ARG A 266 7.35 6.71 -8.58
C ARG A 266 7.54 6.06 -9.95
N ILE A 267 6.59 6.27 -10.86
CA ILE A 267 6.65 5.87 -12.28
C ILE A 267 6.77 7.15 -13.13
N PRO A 268 7.95 7.82 -13.17
CA PRO A 268 8.08 9.16 -13.72
C PRO A 268 8.11 9.12 -15.25
N CYS A 269 6.94 9.22 -15.88
CA CYS A 269 6.74 9.31 -17.33
C CYS A 269 5.69 10.39 -17.67
N GLN A 270 5.54 10.73 -18.95
CA GLN A 270 4.58 11.74 -19.40
C GLN A 270 3.13 11.35 -19.03
N ARG A 271 2.78 10.08 -19.21
CA ARG A 271 1.45 9.56 -18.89
C ARG A 271 1.10 9.70 -17.41
N ALA A 272 2.08 9.46 -16.51
CA ALA A 272 1.90 9.67 -15.06
C ALA A 272 1.66 11.14 -14.73
N ALA A 273 2.39 12.06 -15.39
CA ALA A 273 2.17 13.50 -15.23
C ALA A 273 0.78 13.91 -15.69
N ASP A 274 0.34 13.44 -16.85
CA ASP A 274 -0.98 13.77 -17.43
C ASP A 274 -2.14 13.26 -16.56
N LEU A 275 -2.03 12.06 -15.99
CA LEU A 275 -3.00 11.51 -15.02
C LEU A 275 -3.10 12.38 -13.77
N LEU A 276 -1.98 12.78 -13.20
CA LEU A 276 -1.99 13.66 -12.03
C LEU A 276 -2.50 15.06 -12.36
N LEU A 277 -2.23 15.59 -13.56
CA LEU A 277 -2.81 16.87 -14.01
C LEU A 277 -4.34 16.80 -14.10
N GLN A 278 -4.88 15.69 -14.61
CA GLN A 278 -6.32 15.45 -14.65
C GLN A 278 -6.93 15.41 -13.22
N ALA A 279 -6.22 14.79 -12.27
CA ALA A 279 -6.66 14.68 -10.88
C ALA A 279 -6.58 16.01 -10.09
N LEU A 280 -6.08 17.11 -10.66
CA LEU A 280 -6.10 18.43 -10.02
C LEU A 280 -7.53 19.00 -9.85
N ALA A 281 -8.50 18.51 -10.62
CA ALA A 281 -9.91 18.93 -10.52
C ALA A 281 -10.62 18.39 -9.26
N GLU A 282 -10.02 17.43 -8.54
CA GLU A 282 -10.60 16.79 -7.37
C GLU A 282 -11.03 17.78 -6.26
N PRO A 283 -12.22 17.61 -5.68
CA PRO A 283 -12.72 18.51 -4.64
C PRO A 283 -12.01 18.34 -3.29
N ASP A 284 -11.51 17.14 -2.95
CA ASP A 284 -10.80 16.90 -1.68
C ASP A 284 -9.44 17.64 -1.65
N GLY A 285 -9.33 18.62 -0.79
CA GLY A 285 -8.11 19.42 -0.61
C GLY A 285 -6.92 18.61 -0.10
N ARG A 286 -7.14 17.49 0.61
CA ARG A 286 -6.08 16.60 1.07
C ARG A 286 -5.54 15.76 -0.10
N LEU A 287 -6.43 15.25 -0.94
CA LEU A 287 -6.05 14.52 -2.14
C LEU A 287 -5.32 15.43 -3.13
N ARG A 288 -5.85 16.66 -3.37
CA ARG A 288 -5.17 17.65 -4.22
C ARG A 288 -3.72 17.94 -3.76
N PHE A 289 -3.52 18.09 -2.46
CA PHE A 289 -2.16 18.27 -1.92
C PHE A 289 -1.24 17.11 -2.29
N LYS A 290 -1.73 15.86 -2.22
CA LYS A 290 -0.96 14.67 -2.62
C LYS A 290 -0.70 14.63 -4.13
N VAL A 291 -1.67 15.04 -4.94
CA VAL A 291 -1.54 15.17 -6.40
C VAL A 291 -0.45 16.19 -6.75
N ILE A 292 -0.50 17.38 -6.16
CA ILE A 292 0.52 18.43 -6.38
C ILE A 292 1.92 17.92 -5.96
N ALA A 293 2.03 17.27 -4.79
CA ALA A 293 3.29 16.70 -4.34
C ALA A 293 3.80 15.59 -5.29
N GLY A 294 2.89 14.82 -5.88
CA GLY A 294 3.21 13.83 -6.91
C GLY A 294 3.79 14.47 -8.17
N LEU A 295 3.15 15.53 -8.68
CA LEU A 295 3.64 16.29 -9.84
C LEU A 295 5.03 16.91 -9.58
N GLU A 296 5.24 17.51 -8.39
CA GLU A 296 6.56 18.02 -7.98
C GLU A 296 7.62 16.90 -7.96
N SER A 297 7.26 15.72 -7.48
CA SER A 297 8.17 14.56 -7.46
C SER A 297 8.55 14.10 -8.87
N ILE A 298 7.57 14.01 -9.79
CA ILE A 298 7.81 13.67 -11.19
C ILE A 298 8.73 14.71 -11.83
N LYS A 299 8.43 16.01 -11.68
CA LYS A 299 9.23 17.10 -12.26
C LYS A 299 10.68 17.08 -11.78
N ARG A 300 10.91 16.75 -10.50
CA ARG A 300 12.29 16.64 -9.97
C ARG A 300 13.05 15.43 -10.51
N ARG A 301 12.35 14.31 -10.74
CA ARG A 301 12.98 13.07 -11.25
C ARG A 301 13.22 13.12 -12.76
N GLN A 302 12.30 13.77 -13.48
CA GLN A 302 12.31 13.88 -14.93
C GLN A 302 12.03 15.34 -15.34
N PRO A 303 13.03 16.23 -15.27
CA PRO A 303 12.86 17.66 -15.60
C PRO A 303 12.44 17.92 -17.04
N GLY A 304 12.71 16.97 -17.97
CA GLY A 304 12.36 17.08 -19.39
C GLY A 304 10.89 16.84 -19.73
N LEU A 305 10.08 16.39 -18.77
CA LEU A 305 8.65 16.17 -19.02
C LEU A 305 7.90 17.49 -19.15
N SER A 306 6.95 17.53 -20.08
CA SER A 306 6.10 18.69 -20.32
C SER A 306 4.87 18.67 -19.41
N PHE A 307 4.58 19.81 -18.78
CA PHE A 307 3.39 19.99 -17.96
C PHE A 307 2.48 20.98 -18.67
N ARG A 308 1.24 20.55 -19.02
CA ARG A 308 0.26 21.45 -19.62
C ARG A 308 -0.07 22.56 -18.65
N ARG A 309 -0.01 23.81 -19.12
CA ARG A 309 -0.19 25.01 -18.30
C ARG A 309 -1.65 25.23 -17.91
N GLU A 310 -2.58 24.99 -18.81
CA GLU A 310 -4.01 25.30 -18.62
C GLU A 310 -4.59 24.70 -17.34
N PRO A 311 -4.46 23.38 -17.04
CA PRO A 311 -5.02 22.84 -15.80
C PRO A 311 -4.30 23.36 -14.55
N LEU A 312 -3.00 23.67 -14.64
CA LEU A 312 -2.23 24.26 -13.54
C LEU A 312 -2.69 25.69 -13.24
N GLU A 313 -2.81 26.54 -14.28
CA GLU A 313 -3.27 27.93 -14.15
C GLU A 313 -4.72 28.01 -13.65
N ALA A 314 -5.61 27.18 -14.20
CA ALA A 314 -6.99 27.08 -13.73
C ALA A 314 -7.04 26.67 -12.24
N ARG A 315 -6.18 25.75 -11.82
CA ARG A 315 -6.11 25.35 -10.42
C ARG A 315 -5.55 26.45 -9.53
N VAL A 316 -4.53 27.21 -9.97
CA VAL A 316 -4.01 28.38 -9.24
C VAL A 316 -5.14 29.39 -9.00
N ILE A 317 -5.91 29.72 -10.03
CA ILE A 317 -7.04 30.66 -9.92
C ILE A 317 -8.06 30.15 -8.88
N SER A 318 -8.45 28.89 -8.94
CA SER A 318 -9.39 28.28 -7.99
C SER A 318 -8.85 28.27 -6.54
N GLU A 319 -7.56 28.08 -6.33
CA GLU A 319 -6.95 28.19 -4.99
C GLU A 319 -6.91 29.65 -4.50
N CYS A 320 -6.73 30.63 -5.40
CA CYS A 320 -6.83 32.04 -5.05
C CYS A 320 -8.26 32.39 -4.60
N GLU A 321 -9.27 31.94 -5.33
CA GLU A 321 -10.68 32.14 -4.98
C GLU A 321 -11.04 31.49 -3.63
N THR A 322 -10.55 30.29 -3.40
CA THR A 322 -10.71 29.56 -2.12
C THR A 322 -10.07 30.32 -0.97
N SER A 323 -8.85 30.80 -1.15
CA SER A 323 -8.12 31.58 -0.13
C SER A 323 -8.85 32.88 0.18
N ALA A 324 -9.26 33.65 -0.86
CA ALA A 324 -9.97 34.89 -0.73
C ALA A 324 -11.33 34.71 -0.03
N ARG A 325 -12.07 33.64 -0.35
CA ARG A 325 -13.35 33.29 0.31
C ARG A 325 -13.15 33.08 1.81
N TYR A 326 -12.20 32.22 2.22
CA TYR A 326 -11.98 31.95 3.65
C TYR A 326 -11.42 33.17 4.39
N ALA A 327 -10.57 33.98 3.77
CA ALA A 327 -10.11 35.25 4.33
C ALA A 327 -11.26 36.22 4.57
N THR A 328 -12.20 36.33 3.60
CA THR A 328 -13.39 37.17 3.72
C THR A 328 -14.33 36.68 4.82
N LEU A 329 -14.66 35.36 4.85
CA LEU A 329 -15.52 34.79 5.89
C LEU A 329 -14.89 34.95 7.29
N ARG A 330 -13.59 34.76 7.42
CA ARG A 330 -12.87 35.01 8.69
C ARG A 330 -12.98 36.47 9.13
N ARG A 331 -12.78 37.41 8.22
CA ARG A 331 -12.89 38.86 8.50
C ARG A 331 -14.30 39.24 8.87
N ASN A 332 -15.32 38.74 8.16
CA ASN A 332 -16.71 38.99 8.46
C ASN A 332 -17.12 38.46 9.84
N CYS A 333 -16.61 37.30 10.25
CA CYS A 333 -16.95 36.72 11.55
C CYS A 333 -16.19 37.35 12.72
N PHE A 334 -14.92 37.73 12.54
CA PHE A 334 -14.01 38.05 13.65
C PHE A 334 -13.28 39.39 13.49
N GLY A 335 -13.38 40.07 12.33
CA GLY A 335 -12.53 41.19 12.01
C GLY A 335 -11.06 40.84 11.88
N ASP A 336 -10.16 41.75 12.23
CA ASP A 336 -8.70 41.56 12.15
C ASP A 336 -8.08 41.05 13.46
N ARG A 337 -8.86 40.86 14.51
CA ARG A 337 -8.38 40.41 15.82
C ARG A 337 -8.70 38.93 16.06
N MET A 338 -7.82 38.26 16.82
CA MET A 338 -8.12 36.94 17.29
C MET A 338 -9.22 37.03 18.36
N PRO A 339 -10.36 36.35 18.18
CA PRO A 339 -11.48 36.47 19.12
C PRO A 339 -11.20 35.73 20.43
N ASP A 340 -11.83 36.15 21.50
CA ASP A 340 -11.84 35.42 22.78
C ASP A 340 -12.68 34.14 22.68
N ARG A 341 -13.83 34.22 22.00
CA ARG A 341 -14.67 33.08 21.64
C ARG A 341 -14.56 32.79 20.13
N GLY A 342 -14.68 31.54 19.75
CA GLY A 342 -14.52 31.12 18.35
C GLY A 342 -13.07 30.96 17.88
N ARG A 343 -12.11 30.83 18.77
CA ARG A 343 -10.70 30.63 18.46
C ARG A 343 -10.49 29.42 17.55
N LEU A 344 -11.27 28.35 17.76
CA LEU A 344 -11.21 27.14 16.96
C LEU A 344 -11.56 27.42 15.49
N LEU A 345 -12.69 28.12 15.26
CA LEU A 345 -13.14 28.48 13.92
C LEU A 345 -12.19 29.48 13.25
N ALA A 346 -11.75 30.52 13.97
CA ALA A 346 -10.81 31.51 13.44
C ALA A 346 -9.48 30.85 13.01
N ARG A 347 -8.97 29.92 13.81
CA ARG A 347 -7.77 29.14 13.50
C ARG A 347 -8.01 28.22 12.31
N ALA A 348 -9.12 27.48 12.26
CA ALA A 348 -9.45 26.57 11.17
C ALA A 348 -9.53 27.32 9.82
N LEU A 349 -10.16 28.51 9.80
CA LEU A 349 -10.22 29.37 8.61
C LEU A 349 -8.83 29.86 8.18
N GLY A 350 -8.02 30.35 9.14
CA GLY A 350 -6.64 30.75 8.86
C GLY A 350 -5.76 29.61 8.33
N GLU A 351 -5.93 28.40 8.84
CA GLU A 351 -5.23 27.21 8.33
C GLU A 351 -5.67 26.85 6.90
N LYS A 352 -6.95 27.00 6.56
CA LYS A 352 -7.46 26.79 5.20
C LYS A 352 -6.87 27.80 4.22
N GLU A 353 -6.88 29.08 4.59
CA GLU A 353 -6.25 30.15 3.83
C GLU A 353 -4.76 29.84 3.59
N ALA A 354 -4.00 29.55 4.64
CA ALA A 354 -2.57 29.22 4.56
C ALA A 354 -2.29 27.99 3.67
N ARG A 355 -3.13 26.94 3.74
CA ARG A 355 -3.00 25.74 2.90
C ARG A 355 -3.29 26.05 1.42
N SER A 356 -4.25 26.93 1.11
CA SER A 356 -4.50 27.35 -0.27
C SER A 356 -3.31 28.14 -0.82
N ILE A 357 -2.76 29.06 -0.04
CA ILE A 357 -1.55 29.82 -0.41
C ILE A 357 -0.35 28.88 -0.62
N ASP A 358 -0.17 27.86 0.24
CA ASP A 358 0.89 26.86 0.04
C ASP A 358 0.73 26.13 -1.29
N ARG A 359 -0.47 25.73 -1.65
CA ARG A 359 -0.77 25.07 -2.93
C ARG A 359 -0.53 26.01 -4.12
N ILE A 360 -0.86 27.30 -4.02
CA ILE A 360 -0.56 28.29 -5.06
C ILE A 360 0.94 28.31 -5.36
N TYR A 361 1.80 28.44 -4.34
CA TYR A 361 3.26 28.46 -4.55
C TYR A 361 3.79 27.16 -5.16
N ARG A 362 3.25 26.02 -4.74
CA ARG A 362 3.65 24.72 -5.31
C ARG A 362 3.24 24.58 -6.78
N LEU A 363 2.02 25.00 -7.13
CA LEU A 363 1.54 25.02 -8.52
C LEU A 363 2.34 25.97 -9.38
N LEU A 364 2.66 27.17 -8.88
CA LEU A 364 3.54 28.12 -9.58
C LEU A 364 4.95 27.52 -9.81
N GLY A 365 5.49 26.78 -8.85
CA GLY A 365 6.75 26.06 -9.01
C GLY A 365 6.74 24.95 -10.08
N LEU A 366 5.54 24.48 -10.50
CA LEU A 366 5.39 23.59 -11.65
C LEU A 366 5.39 24.33 -12.98
N ILE A 367 4.93 25.61 -13.00
CA ILE A 367 4.82 26.45 -14.19
C ILE A 367 6.12 27.25 -14.44
N PHE A 368 6.67 27.83 -13.37
CA PHE A 368 7.84 28.72 -13.38
C PHE A 368 9.06 28.05 -12.70
N PRO A 369 10.26 28.64 -12.78
CA PRO A 369 11.43 28.11 -12.09
C PRO A 369 11.17 28.00 -10.58
N TRP A 370 11.19 26.79 -10.06
CA TRP A 370 10.78 26.48 -8.69
C TRP A 370 11.63 27.21 -7.63
N ARG A 371 12.93 27.42 -7.91
CA ARG A 371 13.86 28.13 -7.01
C ARG A 371 13.41 29.55 -6.77
N ASP A 372 13.00 30.24 -7.82
CA ASP A 372 12.59 31.64 -7.77
C ASP A 372 11.25 31.78 -7.03
N ILE A 373 10.31 30.89 -7.31
CA ILE A 373 9.01 30.85 -6.59
C ILE A 373 9.22 30.55 -5.11
N PHE A 374 10.14 29.65 -4.77
CA PHE A 374 10.44 29.31 -3.39
C PHE A 374 11.14 30.46 -2.67
N ALA A 375 12.08 31.14 -3.32
CA ALA A 375 12.75 32.32 -2.79
C ALA A 375 11.74 33.47 -2.54
N ALA A 376 10.84 33.73 -3.50
CA ALA A 376 9.78 34.72 -3.34
C ALA A 376 8.87 34.39 -2.15
N ARG A 377 8.44 33.12 -2.01
CA ARG A 377 7.66 32.65 -0.85
C ARG A 377 8.36 32.95 0.48
N TRP A 378 9.66 32.65 0.56
CA TRP A 378 10.44 32.84 1.77
C TRP A 378 10.56 34.34 2.12
N SER A 379 10.84 35.18 1.12
CA SER A 379 10.94 36.62 1.29
C SER A 379 9.62 37.25 1.70
N ILE A 380 8.49 36.79 1.14
CA ILE A 380 7.16 37.24 1.54
C ILE A 380 6.85 36.88 3.00
N LYS A 381 7.26 35.70 3.47
CA LYS A 381 7.10 35.30 4.88
C LYS A 381 7.96 36.13 5.85
N ARG A 382 9.13 36.60 5.43
CA ARG A 382 10.00 37.44 6.25
C ARG A 382 9.44 38.84 6.49
N GLY A 383 8.66 39.37 5.54
CA GLY A 383 8.08 40.70 5.65
C GLY A 383 9.06 41.83 5.28
N GLY A 384 8.68 43.08 5.57
CA GLY A 384 9.52 44.26 5.32
C GLY A 384 9.87 44.48 3.85
N LEU A 385 11.09 45.00 3.58
CA LEU A 385 11.58 45.27 2.24
C LEU A 385 11.72 44.02 1.37
N ASP A 386 12.05 42.88 1.95
CA ASP A 386 12.17 41.62 1.22
C ASP A 386 10.82 41.19 0.63
N ARG A 387 9.72 41.47 1.36
CA ARG A 387 8.36 41.22 0.87
C ARG A 387 8.04 42.09 -0.34
N ALA A 388 8.30 43.40 -0.26
CA ALA A 388 8.00 44.31 -1.35
C ALA A 388 8.72 43.92 -2.63
N ARG A 389 10.01 43.60 -2.54
CA ARG A 389 10.83 43.11 -3.66
C ARG A 389 10.32 41.78 -4.23
N ALA A 390 9.89 40.86 -3.36
CA ALA A 390 9.35 39.58 -3.81
C ALA A 390 8.00 39.71 -4.51
N LEU A 391 7.15 40.64 -4.06
CA LEU A 391 5.87 40.95 -4.74
C LEU A 391 6.11 41.61 -6.09
N GLU A 392 7.04 42.55 -6.18
CA GLU A 392 7.46 43.19 -7.44
C GLU A 392 8.04 42.16 -8.42
N TYR A 393 8.89 41.27 -7.93
CA TYR A 393 9.39 40.16 -8.74
C TYR A 393 8.26 39.28 -9.31
N LEU A 394 7.28 38.88 -8.46
CA LEU A 394 6.14 38.09 -8.92
C LEU A 394 5.23 38.88 -9.86
N ASP A 395 5.09 40.22 -9.68
CA ASP A 395 4.34 41.07 -10.59
C ASP A 395 4.93 41.06 -12.02
N ASN A 396 6.26 41.07 -12.13
CA ASN A 396 6.96 40.98 -13.40
C ASN A 396 6.99 39.58 -14.01
N LEU A 397 7.00 38.53 -13.18
CA LEU A 397 7.08 37.12 -13.63
C LEU A 397 5.71 36.59 -14.13
N LEU A 398 4.60 36.99 -13.49
CA LEU A 398 3.28 36.41 -13.72
C LEU A 398 2.57 37.00 -14.94
N PRO A 399 1.97 36.16 -15.82
CA PRO A 399 1.06 36.64 -16.85
C PRO A 399 -0.11 37.43 -16.26
N GLY A 400 -0.61 38.44 -17.01
CA GLY A 400 -1.60 39.39 -16.51
C GLY A 400 -2.86 38.75 -15.90
N ALA A 401 -3.34 37.61 -16.43
CA ALA A 401 -4.50 36.88 -15.87
C ALA A 401 -4.20 36.30 -14.49
N LEU A 402 -3.06 35.65 -14.28
CA LEU A 402 -2.63 35.10 -13.00
C LEU A 402 -2.27 36.20 -12.02
N ARG A 403 -1.56 37.24 -12.47
CA ARG A 403 -1.15 38.39 -11.67
C ARG A 403 -2.32 39.03 -10.95
N LYS A 404 -3.40 39.35 -11.68
CA LYS A 404 -4.61 39.98 -11.13
C LYS A 404 -5.28 39.14 -10.03
N ARG A 405 -5.10 37.84 -10.01
CA ARG A 405 -5.72 36.94 -9.02
C ARG A 405 -4.79 36.62 -7.85
N ILE A 406 -3.49 36.51 -8.10
CA ILE A 406 -2.53 36.05 -7.09
C ILE A 406 -2.07 37.18 -6.18
N LEU A 407 -1.69 38.36 -6.74
CA LEU A 407 -1.12 39.44 -5.94
C LEU A 407 -2.04 39.89 -4.81
N PRO A 408 -3.37 40.16 -5.02
CA PRO A 408 -4.25 40.56 -3.93
C PRO A 408 -4.33 39.52 -2.79
N VAL A 409 -4.25 38.22 -3.11
CA VAL A 409 -4.29 37.15 -2.11
C VAL A 409 -2.99 37.15 -1.29
N LEU A 410 -1.83 37.34 -1.94
CA LEU A 410 -0.54 37.40 -1.25
C LEU A 410 -0.35 38.67 -0.43
N GLU A 411 -0.91 39.79 -0.89
CA GLU A 411 -0.90 41.05 -0.16
C GLU A 411 -1.76 40.99 1.10
N SER A 412 -2.98 40.44 1.00
CA SER A 412 -3.92 40.33 2.11
C SER A 412 -3.54 39.32 3.18
N SER A 413 -2.74 38.31 2.82
CA SER A 413 -2.44 37.16 3.70
C SER A 413 -1.62 37.50 4.97
N GLN A 414 -1.10 38.70 5.12
CA GLN A 414 -0.32 39.16 6.28
C GLN A 414 -0.76 40.53 6.81
N SER A 415 -1.89 41.08 6.37
CA SER A 415 -2.38 42.37 6.86
C SER A 415 -2.95 42.31 8.30
N GLY A 416 -2.54 41.35 9.11
CA GLY A 416 -2.92 41.23 10.53
C GLY A 416 -2.27 42.27 11.47
N THR A 417 -1.61 43.31 10.95
CA THR A 417 -0.96 44.36 11.78
C THR A 417 -1.27 45.79 11.31
N ALA A 418 -2.21 46.01 10.40
CA ALA A 418 -2.65 47.37 10.08
C ALA A 418 -3.77 47.80 11.01
N THR A 419 -3.42 48.58 12.01
CA THR A 419 -4.30 49.38 12.84
C THR A 419 -5.21 50.24 11.95
N LEU A 420 -6.48 49.92 11.89
CA LEU A 420 -7.52 50.86 11.53
C LEU A 420 -8.50 50.99 12.69
N SER A 421 -8.59 52.23 13.12
CA SER A 421 -9.43 52.82 14.14
C SER A 421 -10.85 52.31 14.13
N GLY A 422 -11.37 52.04 15.34
CA GLY A 422 -12.75 51.62 15.55
C GLY A 422 -13.79 52.58 14.99
N LYS A 423 -14.84 51.99 14.47
CA LYS A 423 -16.19 52.56 14.49
C LYS A 423 -17.22 51.45 14.42
N SER A 424 -18.10 51.47 15.42
CA SER A 424 -19.46 50.89 15.53
C SER A 424 -19.82 49.75 14.57
N ALA A 425 -20.04 48.55 15.13
CA ALA A 425 -20.81 47.49 14.46
C ALA A 425 -22.20 48.06 14.13
N SER A 426 -22.46 48.37 12.84
CA SER A 426 -23.77 48.75 12.37
C SER A 426 -24.62 47.47 12.19
N LEU A 427 -25.93 47.57 12.24
CA LEU A 427 -26.90 46.49 11.95
C LEU A 427 -26.59 45.74 10.64
N ALA A 428 -26.01 46.42 9.65
CA ALA A 428 -25.49 45.82 8.41
C ALA A 428 -24.31 44.88 8.65
N GLY A 429 -23.45 45.13 9.64
CA GLY A 429 -22.35 44.26 10.02
C GLY A 429 -22.81 42.96 10.66
N GLU A 430 -23.85 43.00 11.50
CA GLU A 430 -24.40 41.79 12.14
C GLU A 430 -25.10 40.88 11.13
N ALA A 431 -25.80 41.42 10.14
CA ALA A 431 -26.42 40.66 9.06
C ALA A 431 -25.36 39.94 8.20
N VAL A 432 -24.23 40.61 7.85
CA VAL A 432 -23.10 40.01 7.10
C VAL A 432 -22.43 38.94 7.90
N GLN A 433 -22.23 39.12 9.19
CA GLN A 433 -21.66 38.11 10.09
C GLN A 433 -22.57 36.88 10.15
N ALA A 434 -23.90 37.08 10.30
CA ALA A 434 -24.86 35.99 10.37
C ALA A 434 -24.90 35.15 9.08
N ASP A 435 -24.90 35.83 7.91
CA ASP A 435 -24.85 35.12 6.64
C ASP A 435 -23.56 34.37 6.44
N SER A 436 -22.42 34.95 6.80
CA SER A 436 -21.12 34.30 6.73
C SER A 436 -21.05 33.05 7.62
N LEU A 437 -21.65 33.11 8.82
CA LEU A 437 -21.70 31.96 9.71
C LEU A 437 -22.62 30.85 9.19
N ARG A 438 -23.76 31.17 8.55
CA ARG A 438 -24.60 30.18 7.85
C ARG A 438 -23.85 29.49 6.74
N GLN A 439 -23.07 30.22 5.95
CA GLN A 439 -22.22 29.64 4.91
C GLN A 439 -21.18 28.69 5.50
N LEU A 440 -20.60 29.01 6.66
CA LEU A 440 -19.60 28.16 7.32
C LEU A 440 -20.19 26.87 7.96
N ILE A 441 -21.41 26.96 8.51
CA ILE A 441 -22.17 25.82 9.01
C ILE A 441 -22.40 24.79 7.87
N ARG A 442 -22.66 25.27 6.66
CA ARG A 442 -22.91 24.47 5.46
C ARG A 442 -21.66 24.27 4.59
N ASP A 443 -20.47 24.56 5.13
CA ASP A 443 -19.23 24.43 4.37
C ASP A 443 -19.00 22.95 3.97
N PRO A 444 -18.57 22.66 2.72
CA PRO A 444 -18.28 21.32 2.28
C PRO A 444 -17.08 20.66 2.99
N ASP A 445 -16.27 21.44 3.72
CA ASP A 445 -15.21 20.88 4.56
C ASP A 445 -15.77 20.58 5.96
N PRO A 446 -15.85 19.29 6.37
CA PRO A 446 -16.43 18.88 7.64
C PRO A 446 -15.75 19.54 8.85
N ALA A 447 -14.45 19.82 8.77
CA ALA A 447 -13.72 20.45 9.86
C ALA A 447 -14.11 21.92 10.05
N ILE A 448 -14.40 22.63 8.95
CA ILE A 448 -14.90 24.02 9.01
C ILE A 448 -16.34 24.04 9.52
N SER A 449 -17.20 23.17 8.98
CA SER A 449 -18.59 23.04 9.43
C SER A 449 -18.66 22.73 10.92
N ALA A 450 -17.95 21.72 11.41
CA ALA A 450 -17.91 21.35 12.82
C ALA A 450 -17.37 22.51 13.71
N ALA A 451 -16.34 23.22 13.26
CA ALA A 451 -15.81 24.38 13.99
C ALA A 451 -16.80 25.54 14.03
N ALA A 452 -17.59 25.75 12.97
CA ALA A 452 -18.64 26.76 12.93
C ALA A 452 -19.80 26.39 13.88
N ILE A 453 -20.20 25.15 13.91
CA ILE A 453 -21.24 24.64 14.82
C ILE A 453 -20.77 24.78 16.28
N HIS A 454 -19.53 24.43 16.58
CA HIS A 454 -18.96 24.63 17.91
C HIS A 454 -18.97 26.13 18.31
N PHE A 455 -18.71 27.04 17.37
CA PHE A 455 -18.77 28.47 17.64
C PHE A 455 -20.20 28.93 17.96
N VAL A 456 -21.22 28.41 17.28
CA VAL A 456 -22.64 28.68 17.59
C VAL A 456 -22.96 28.22 19.01
N TRP A 457 -22.50 27.02 19.40
CA TRP A 457 -22.68 26.51 20.76
C TRP A 457 -21.99 27.38 21.82
N GLU A 458 -20.71 27.73 21.58
CA GLU A 458 -19.91 28.56 22.50
C GLU A 458 -20.53 29.95 22.74
N THR A 459 -21.17 30.50 21.70
CA THR A 459 -21.79 31.83 21.74
C THR A 459 -23.30 31.80 22.06
N LYS A 460 -23.90 30.60 22.21
CA LYS A 460 -25.33 30.39 22.52
C LYS A 460 -26.29 31.07 21.53
N GLN A 461 -25.96 31.07 20.23
CA GLN A 461 -26.72 31.76 19.19
C GLN A 461 -27.88 30.91 18.67
N ARG A 462 -29.03 30.92 19.32
CA ARG A 462 -30.23 30.14 18.95
C ARG A 462 -30.80 30.43 17.55
N GLN A 463 -30.44 31.53 16.93
CA GLN A 463 -30.89 31.90 15.58
C GLN A 463 -30.48 30.95 14.46
N TYR A 464 -29.55 30.01 14.71
CA TYR A 464 -29.08 29.00 13.75
C TYR A 464 -29.70 27.62 13.97
N GLN A 465 -30.68 27.50 14.89
CA GLN A 465 -31.29 26.20 15.21
C GLN A 465 -31.90 25.53 13.95
N SER A 466 -32.61 26.28 13.11
CA SER A 466 -33.19 25.78 11.86
C SER A 466 -32.13 25.31 10.85
N ASP A 467 -30.95 25.96 10.83
CA ASP A 467 -29.85 25.58 9.97
C ASP A 467 -29.22 24.26 10.44
N LEU A 468 -29.11 24.08 11.76
CA LEU A 468 -28.59 22.83 12.37
C LEU A 468 -29.56 21.65 12.20
N GLU A 469 -30.88 21.89 12.39
CA GLU A 469 -31.93 20.90 12.14
C GLU A 469 -31.94 20.43 10.66
N ALA A 470 -31.80 21.38 9.73
CA ALA A 470 -31.67 21.05 8.30
C ALA A 470 -30.42 20.24 7.98
N LEU A 471 -29.29 20.52 8.63
CA LEU A 471 -28.06 19.75 8.50
C LEU A 471 -28.20 18.34 9.03
N LEU A 472 -28.86 18.17 10.20
CA LEU A 472 -29.15 16.87 10.80
C LEU A 472 -30.09 16.03 9.93
N ALA A 473 -31.06 16.69 9.25
CA ALA A 473 -31.98 16.02 8.33
C ALA A 473 -31.36 15.61 7.01
N SER A 474 -30.32 16.29 6.54
CA SER A 474 -29.66 16.08 5.24
C SER A 474 -28.66 14.94 5.21
N ARG A 475 -28.73 13.97 6.12
CA ARG A 475 -27.80 12.86 6.35
C ARG A 475 -27.13 12.31 5.09
N ASN A 476 -25.88 12.67 4.88
CA ASN A 476 -24.93 11.88 4.10
C ASN A 476 -23.94 11.23 5.08
N GLY A 477 -23.94 9.90 5.16
CA GLY A 477 -23.27 9.07 6.20
C GLY A 477 -21.74 9.14 6.27
N GLY A 478 -21.10 10.18 5.66
CA GLY A 478 -19.65 10.37 5.67
C GLY A 478 -19.11 11.31 6.75
N ASP A 479 -19.95 12.19 7.30
CA ASP A 479 -19.50 13.31 8.13
C ASP A 479 -20.05 13.25 9.56
N TRP A 480 -19.84 12.11 10.24
CA TRP A 480 -20.32 11.90 11.60
C TRP A 480 -19.83 12.98 12.61
N TRP A 481 -18.67 13.59 12.39
CA TRP A 481 -18.15 14.71 13.19
C TRP A 481 -19.05 15.95 13.15
N VAL A 482 -19.58 16.26 11.98
CA VAL A 482 -20.52 17.38 11.80
C VAL A 482 -21.84 17.06 12.48
N PHE A 483 -22.30 15.80 12.33
CA PHE A 483 -23.51 15.32 13.00
C PHE A 483 -23.37 15.36 14.52
N GLU A 484 -22.26 14.86 15.05
CA GLU A 484 -21.98 14.88 16.48
C GLU A 484 -21.92 16.32 17.00
N ALA A 485 -21.18 17.22 16.35
CA ALA A 485 -21.13 18.63 16.70
C ALA A 485 -22.52 19.27 16.71
N ALA A 486 -23.36 18.99 15.72
CA ALA A 486 -24.72 19.55 15.62
C ALA A 486 -25.68 18.98 16.66
N SER A 487 -25.53 17.72 17.07
CA SER A 487 -26.37 17.07 18.08
C SER A 487 -26.10 17.55 19.50
N TRP A 488 -24.91 18.08 19.76
CA TRP A 488 -24.52 18.65 21.07
C TRP A 488 -24.88 20.15 21.21
N THR A 489 -25.22 20.80 20.10
CA THR A 489 -25.54 22.24 20.06
C THR A 489 -27.03 22.51 20.20
#